data_bc5fb7fe5602f38ac5f63f22431e59fe
#
_entry.id   bc5fb7fe5602f38ac5f63f22431e59fe
#
_cell.length_a   1.000
_cell.length_b   1.000
_cell.length_c   1.000
_cell.angle_alpha   90.00
_cell.angle_beta   90.00
_cell.angle_gamma   90.00
#
_symmetry.space_group_name_H-M   'P 1'
#
loop_
_entity.id
_entity.type
_entity.pdbx_description
1 polymer ?
#
loop_
_entity_poly.entity_id
_entity_poly.type
_entity_poly.pdbx_seq_one_letter_code
_entity_poly.pdbx_strand_id
1 'polypeptide(L)'
;SIASTIPLLRGVRRLLGRAPLSHSEAVISDVGEQLKLDLQGLLDVWLLKRGQISPGPHEMSRLFDRYLQTAVLVTRAVEQLPQLELR
;
A
#
# COMPACT_ATOMS: atom_id res chain seq x y z
N SER A 1 -7.28 8.25 2.22
CA SER A 1 -7.47 7.90 0.81
C SER A 1 -6.20 7.32 0.20
N ILE A 2 -6.33 6.70 -0.95
CA ILE A 2 -5.17 6.14 -1.65
C ILE A 2 -4.15 7.24 -2.00
N ALA A 3 -4.62 8.45 -2.29
CA ALA A 3 -3.74 9.57 -2.61
C ALA A 3 -2.84 9.96 -1.43
N SER A 4 -3.30 9.76 -0.20
CA SER A 4 -2.49 9.99 1.00
C SER A 4 -1.59 8.81 1.32
N THR A 5 -1.99 7.60 0.94
CA THR A 5 -1.27 6.37 1.24
C THR A 5 0.04 6.27 0.45
N ILE A 6 0.06 6.69 -0.81
CA ILE A 6 1.26 6.59 -1.65
C ILE A 6 2.44 7.37 -1.06
N PRO A 7 2.29 8.66 -0.67
CA PRO A 7 3.39 9.37 -0.01
C PRO A 7 3.87 8.69 1.28
N LEU A 8 2.95 8.10 2.04
CA LEU A 8 3.30 7.35 3.25
C LEU A 8 4.19 6.16 2.91
N LEU A 9 3.83 5.39 1.89
CA LEU A 9 4.62 4.24 1.45
C LEU A 9 6.00 4.66 0.93
N ARG A 10 6.08 5.80 0.24
CA ARG A 10 7.37 6.37 -0.18
C ARG A 10 8.24 6.72 1.02
N GLY A 11 7.65 7.26 2.07
CA GLY A 11 8.34 7.54 3.33
C GLY A 11 8.86 6.26 3.99
N VAL A 12 8.06 5.20 4.01
CA VAL A 12 8.47 3.89 4.53
C VAL A 12 9.70 3.39 3.79
N ARG A 13 9.72 3.47 2.46
CA ARG A 13 10.85 3.02 1.67
C ARG A 13 12.12 3.82 2.00
N ARG A 14 12.00 5.14 2.20
CA ARG A 14 13.14 5.96 2.62
C ARG A 14 13.68 5.50 3.96
N LEU A 15 12.80 5.22 4.92
CA LEU A 15 13.21 4.72 6.23
C LEU A 15 13.93 3.37 6.13
N LEU A 16 13.56 2.56 5.14
CA LEU A 16 14.21 1.28 4.89
C LEU A 16 15.48 1.41 4.03
N GLY A 17 15.90 2.62 3.70
CA GLY A 17 17.10 2.86 2.92
C GLY A 17 16.97 2.53 1.44
N ARG A 18 15.75 2.48 0.91
CA ARG A 18 15.48 2.13 -0.49
C ARG A 18 15.55 3.36 -1.38
N ALA A 19 16.07 3.18 -2.59
CA ALA A 19 16.11 4.24 -3.59
C ALA A 19 14.70 4.59 -4.08
N PRO A 20 14.43 5.87 -4.43
CA PRO A 20 13.12 6.27 -4.92
C PRO A 20 12.69 5.50 -6.17
N LEU A 21 11.39 5.22 -6.26
CA LEU A 21 10.75 4.61 -7.43
C LEU A 21 9.74 5.60 -8.01
N SER A 22 9.71 5.71 -9.33
CA SER A 22 8.85 6.68 -10.01
C SER A 22 7.40 6.25 -10.11
N HIS A 23 7.12 4.94 -10.22
CA HIS A 23 5.77 4.43 -10.42
C HIS A 23 5.13 3.99 -9.11
N SER A 24 3.89 4.43 -8.87
CA SER A 24 3.16 4.10 -7.65
C SER A 24 2.91 2.60 -7.50
N GLU A 25 2.62 1.89 -8.60
CA GLU A 25 2.45 0.44 -8.54
C GLU A 25 3.72 -0.26 -8.03
N ALA A 26 4.89 0.21 -8.48
CA ALA A 26 6.16 -0.34 -8.03
C ALA A 26 6.40 -0.04 -6.55
N VAL A 27 6.01 1.15 -6.08
CA VAL A 27 6.11 1.50 -4.66
C VAL A 27 5.26 0.58 -3.81
N ILE A 28 4.00 0.34 -4.20
CA ILE A 28 3.10 -0.55 -3.46
C ILE A 28 3.68 -1.97 -3.42
N SER A 29 4.11 -2.49 -4.56
CA SER A 29 4.66 -3.84 -4.65
C SER A 29 5.92 -4.00 -3.81
N ASP A 30 6.83 -3.03 -3.85
CA ASP A 30 8.07 -3.11 -3.11
C ASP A 30 7.84 -3.04 -1.59
N VAL A 31 6.96 -2.17 -1.13
CA VAL A 31 6.64 -2.09 0.30
C VAL A 31 6.03 -3.41 0.76
N GLY A 32 5.12 -3.99 -0.03
CA GLY A 32 4.55 -5.30 0.29
C GLY A 32 5.63 -6.37 0.45
N GLU A 33 6.60 -6.38 -0.44
CA GLU A 33 7.73 -7.30 -0.39
C GLU A 33 8.61 -7.07 0.84
N GLN A 34 8.98 -5.82 1.09
CA GLN A 34 9.86 -5.45 2.19
C GLN A 34 9.25 -5.73 3.55
N LEU A 35 7.96 -5.47 3.72
CA LEU A 35 7.25 -5.68 4.98
C LEU A 35 6.58 -7.05 5.06
N LYS A 36 6.66 -7.84 4.00
CA LYS A 36 6.01 -9.17 3.89
C LYS A 36 4.51 -9.07 4.15
N LEU A 37 3.87 -8.09 3.52
CA LEU A 37 2.43 -7.85 3.60
C LEU A 37 1.79 -8.04 2.23
N ASP A 38 0.56 -8.53 2.21
CA ASP A 38 -0.25 -8.58 0.99
C ASP A 38 -0.91 -7.21 0.81
N LEU A 39 -0.37 -6.39 -0.07
CA LEU A 39 -0.90 -5.06 -0.37
C LEU A 39 -1.74 -5.03 -1.65
N GLN A 40 -2.24 -6.19 -2.10
CA GLN A 40 -3.07 -6.25 -3.31
C GLN A 40 -4.31 -5.35 -3.21
N GLY A 41 -4.89 -5.21 -2.01
CA GLY A 41 -6.03 -4.31 -1.81
C GLY A 41 -5.70 -2.86 -2.12
N LEU A 42 -4.49 -2.39 -1.82
CA LEU A 42 -4.05 -1.04 -2.18
C LEU A 42 -3.84 -0.92 -3.69
N LEU A 43 -3.21 -1.92 -4.29
CA LEU A 43 -2.96 -1.92 -5.72
C LEU A 43 -4.27 -1.88 -6.51
N ASP A 44 -5.26 -2.67 -6.10
CA ASP A 44 -6.57 -2.71 -6.75
C ASP A 44 -7.27 -1.34 -6.70
N VAL A 45 -7.24 -0.66 -5.55
CA VAL A 45 -7.84 0.67 -5.42
C VAL A 45 -7.08 1.69 -6.27
N TRP A 46 -5.75 1.57 -6.33
CA TRP A 46 -4.95 2.43 -7.20
C TRP A 46 -5.35 2.25 -8.67
N LEU A 47 -5.48 1.01 -9.13
CA LEU A 47 -5.89 0.70 -10.50
C LEU A 47 -7.31 1.19 -10.81
N LEU A 48 -8.23 1.05 -9.83
CA LEU A 48 -9.58 1.56 -9.95
C LEU A 48 -9.57 3.08 -10.13
N LYS A 49 -8.81 3.79 -9.31
CA LYS A 49 -8.71 5.24 -9.40
C LYS A 49 -8.18 5.70 -10.75
N ARG A 50 -7.28 4.93 -11.35
CA ARG A 50 -6.72 5.22 -12.66
C ARG A 50 -7.61 4.78 -13.83
N GLY A 51 -8.76 4.15 -13.54
CA GLY A 51 -9.67 3.68 -14.56
C GLY A 51 -9.17 2.45 -15.32
N GLN A 52 -8.21 1.71 -14.74
CA GLN A 52 -7.62 0.54 -15.40
C GLN A 52 -8.38 -0.75 -15.09
N ILE A 53 -9.28 -0.73 -14.12
CA ILE A 53 -10.19 -1.84 -13.83
C ILE A 53 -11.60 -1.28 -13.66
N SER A 54 -12.62 -2.10 -13.96
CA SER A 54 -14.04 -1.70 -13.88
C SER A 54 -14.84 -2.82 -13.22
N PRO A 55 -14.70 -2.99 -11.89
CA PRO A 55 -15.40 -4.06 -11.19
C PRO A 55 -16.90 -3.82 -11.16
N GLY A 56 -17.68 -4.91 -11.17
CA GLY A 56 -19.13 -4.84 -10.94
C GLY A 56 -19.43 -4.49 -9.48
N PRO A 57 -20.74 -4.28 -9.15
CA PRO A 57 -21.11 -3.84 -7.79
C PRO A 57 -20.66 -4.80 -6.69
N HIS A 58 -20.79 -6.09 -6.90
CA HIS A 58 -20.36 -7.10 -5.92
C HIS A 58 -18.84 -7.11 -5.75
N GLU A 59 -18.13 -7.07 -6.87
CA GLU A 59 -16.67 -7.02 -6.86
C GLU A 59 -16.16 -5.74 -6.23
N MET A 60 -16.83 -4.61 -6.46
CA MET A 60 -16.49 -3.32 -5.86
C MET A 60 -16.55 -3.38 -4.33
N SER A 61 -17.62 -4.00 -3.79
CA SER A 61 -17.77 -4.17 -2.36
C SER A 61 -16.61 -4.98 -1.77
N ARG A 62 -16.25 -6.09 -2.43
CA ARG A 62 -15.14 -6.93 -1.98
C ARG A 62 -13.81 -6.20 -2.06
N LEU A 63 -13.62 -5.39 -3.10
CA LEU A 63 -12.41 -4.58 -3.29
C LEU A 63 -12.23 -3.60 -2.14
N PHE A 64 -13.29 -2.88 -1.75
CA PHE A 64 -13.22 -1.93 -0.64
C PHE A 64 -13.00 -2.62 0.70
N ASP A 65 -13.61 -3.78 0.93
CA ASP A 65 -13.36 -4.55 2.16
C ASP A 65 -11.88 -4.93 2.26
N ARG A 66 -11.30 -5.41 1.17
CA ARG A 66 -9.88 -5.77 1.13
C ARG A 66 -9.00 -4.54 1.34
N TYR A 67 -9.37 -3.42 0.74
CA TYR A 67 -8.64 -2.16 0.91
C TYR A 67 -8.57 -1.74 2.38
N LEU A 68 -9.71 -1.80 3.08
CA LEU A 68 -9.75 -1.43 4.50
C LEU A 68 -8.87 -2.36 5.34
N GLN A 69 -8.91 -3.65 5.07
CA GLN A 69 -8.05 -4.62 5.76
C GLN A 69 -6.57 -4.30 5.53
N THR A 70 -6.21 -4.00 4.28
CA THR A 70 -4.85 -3.67 3.91
C THR A 70 -4.39 -2.38 4.59
N ALA A 71 -5.25 -1.37 4.66
CA ALA A 71 -4.95 -0.10 5.33
C ALA A 71 -4.60 -0.31 6.80
N VAL A 72 -5.32 -1.20 7.49
CA VAL A 72 -5.03 -1.55 8.88
C VAL A 72 -3.64 -2.20 8.99
N LEU A 73 -3.31 -3.13 8.10
CA LEU A 73 -2.00 -3.79 8.12
C LEU A 73 -0.86 -2.80 7.91
N VAL A 74 -1.02 -1.87 6.97
CA VAL A 74 -0.01 -0.84 6.71
C VAL A 74 0.17 0.06 7.93
N THR A 75 -0.93 0.51 8.53
CA THR A 75 -0.89 1.37 9.70
C THR A 75 -0.11 0.71 10.85
N ARG A 76 -0.41 -0.56 11.12
CA ARG A 76 0.29 -1.31 12.16
C ARG A 76 1.77 -1.48 11.87
N ALA A 77 2.11 -1.76 10.61
CA ALA A 77 3.51 -1.92 10.22
C ALA A 77 4.28 -0.61 10.37
N VAL A 78 3.68 0.51 9.96
CA VAL A 78 4.29 1.84 10.09
C VAL A 78 4.52 2.20 11.55
N GLU A 79 3.59 1.89 12.43
CA GLU A 79 3.72 2.14 13.86
C GLU A 79 4.89 1.37 14.48
N GLN A 80 5.27 0.23 13.89
CA GLN A 80 6.36 -0.59 14.39
C GLN A 80 7.73 -0.20 13.83
N LEU A 81 7.80 0.63 12.78
CA LEU A 81 9.06 1.00 12.13
C LEU A 81 10.08 1.63 13.08
N PRO A 82 9.72 2.56 13.97
CA PRO A 82 10.71 3.13 14.91
C PRO A 82 11.35 2.08 15.79
N GLN A 83 10.61 1.05 16.19
CA GLN A 83 11.14 -0.04 16.99
C GLN A 83 12.10 -0.91 16.19
N LEU A 84 11.81 -1.13 14.89
CA LEU A 84 12.67 -1.90 14.02
C LEU A 84 13.99 -1.18 13.76
N GLU A 85 13.98 0.16 13.64
CA GLU A 85 15.18 0.95 13.43
C GLU A 85 16.11 0.96 14.64
N LEU A 86 15.57 0.87 15.84
CA LEU A 86 16.34 0.88 17.08
C LEU A 86 17.07 -0.44 17.33
N ARG A 87 16.77 -1.45 16.56
CA ARG A 87 17.44 -2.74 16.65
C ARG A 87 18.64 -2.82 15.73
#